data_9da5e0c66d723a30d083d2d1d8ecf5e3
#
_entry.id   9da5e0c66d723a30d083d2d1d8ecf5e3
#
_cell.length_a   1.000
_cell.length_b   1.000
_cell.length_c   1.000
_cell.angle_alpha   90.00
_cell.angle_beta   90.00
_cell.angle_gamma   90.00
#
_symmetry.space_group_name_H-M   'P 1'
#
loop_
_entity.id
_entity.type
_entity.pdbx_description
1 polymer ?
#
loop_
_entity_poly.entity_id
_entity_poly.type
_entity_poly.pdbx_seq_one_letter_code
_entity_poly.pdbx_strand_id
1 'polypeptide(L)'
;MEFWFSERHTKNVKLSIRVDRQLYSGQSDLQRIDVFDSPEFGRFLVLDGYMMLTQKDEFIYHEMIAHVPMAVHPNVKNVLVIGGGDGGVVRELVQYDDIESIDLVEIDRQ
;
A
#
# COMPACT_ATOMS: atom_id res chain seq x y z
N MET A 1 25.63 13.49 -5.76
CA MET A 1 25.23 12.90 -4.46
C MET A 1 24.03 11.97 -4.69
N GLU A 2 24.06 10.81 -4.07
CA GLU A 2 22.98 9.83 -4.17
C GLU A 2 22.28 9.71 -2.83
N PHE A 3 20.95 9.58 -2.89
CA PHE A 3 20.13 9.34 -1.72
C PHE A 3 19.56 7.93 -1.78
N TRP A 4 19.60 7.22 -0.65
CA TRP A 4 19.15 5.85 -0.53
C TRP A 4 18.18 5.74 0.63
N PHE A 5 17.02 5.14 0.39
CA PHE A 5 16.14 4.65 1.45
C PHE A 5 16.58 3.24 1.81
N SER A 6 16.69 2.96 3.10
CA SER A 6 17.06 1.64 3.59
C SER A 6 15.99 1.10 4.53
N GLU A 7 15.46 -0.06 4.19
CA GLU A 7 14.57 -0.83 5.04
C GLU A 7 15.38 -1.89 5.77
N ARG A 8 15.40 -1.81 7.09
CA ARG A 8 16.17 -2.75 7.91
C ARG A 8 15.30 -3.93 8.29
N HIS A 9 15.68 -5.12 7.85
CA HIS A 9 14.95 -6.36 8.14
C HIS A 9 15.41 -6.98 9.44
N THR A 10 16.72 -7.02 9.66
CA THR A 10 17.34 -7.49 10.89
C THR A 10 18.49 -6.54 11.26
N LYS A 11 19.15 -6.82 12.39
CA LYS A 11 20.35 -6.08 12.78
C LYS A 11 21.41 -6.05 11.67
N ASN A 12 21.48 -7.12 10.88
CA ASN A 12 22.56 -7.34 9.92
C ASN A 12 22.08 -7.36 8.45
N VAL A 13 20.79 -7.20 8.18
CA VAL A 13 20.21 -7.26 6.82
C VAL A 13 19.34 -6.05 6.57
N LYS A 14 19.60 -5.38 5.46
CA LYS A 14 18.76 -4.28 4.99
C LYS A 14 18.61 -4.33 3.47
N LEU A 15 17.49 -3.84 2.97
CA LEU A 15 17.26 -3.56 1.57
C LEU A 15 17.38 -2.05 1.35
N SER A 16 18.16 -1.63 0.35
CA SER A 16 18.30 -0.21 0.02
C SER A 16 17.85 0.07 -1.41
N ILE A 17 17.11 1.16 -1.59
CA ILE A 17 16.60 1.62 -2.88
C ILE A 17 17.06 3.05 -3.09
N ARG A 18 17.65 3.33 -4.26
CA ARG A 18 18.04 4.70 -4.62
C ARG A 18 16.80 5.56 -4.82
N VAL A 19 16.83 6.77 -4.28
CA VAL A 19 15.71 7.70 -4.24
C VAL A 19 16.10 8.98 -4.99
N ASP A 20 15.23 9.46 -5.86
CA ASP A 20 15.41 10.75 -6.53
C ASP A 20 15.04 11.91 -5.60
N ARG A 21 13.92 11.78 -4.89
CA ARG A 21 13.45 12.83 -3.98
C ARG A 21 12.44 12.27 -2.96
N GLN A 22 12.35 12.95 -1.85
CA GLN A 22 11.30 12.73 -0.85
C GLN A 22 10.15 13.69 -1.14
N LEU A 23 8.96 13.14 -1.33
CA LEU A 23 7.75 13.93 -1.64
C LEU A 23 7.01 14.35 -0.39
N TYR A 24 7.03 13.51 0.63
CA TYR A 24 6.33 13.74 1.88
C TYR A 24 7.06 13.06 3.03
N SER A 25 7.04 13.70 4.17
CA SER A 25 7.48 13.11 5.45
C SER A 25 6.64 13.69 6.56
N GLY A 26 6.01 12.85 7.34
CA GLY A 26 5.15 13.28 8.42
C GLY A 26 4.96 12.21 9.48
N GLN A 27 4.45 12.66 10.62
CA GLN A 27 4.12 11.78 11.74
C GLN A 27 2.66 12.00 12.10
N SER A 28 1.84 10.96 11.93
CA SER A 28 0.49 10.96 12.46
C SER A 28 0.50 10.54 13.94
N ASP A 29 -0.66 10.52 14.57
CA ASP A 29 -0.79 10.01 15.93
C ASP A 29 -0.46 8.52 16.04
N LEU A 30 -0.46 7.81 14.92
CA LEU A 30 -0.36 6.36 14.89
C LEU A 30 0.94 5.86 14.26
N GLN A 31 1.49 6.59 13.29
CA GLN A 31 2.64 6.11 12.53
C GLN A 31 3.38 7.24 11.81
N ARG A 32 4.63 6.96 11.45
CA ARG A 32 5.39 7.80 10.53
C ARG A 32 5.05 7.44 9.09
N ILE A 33 4.90 8.46 8.25
CA ILE A 33 4.56 8.31 6.83
C ILE A 33 5.61 9.02 6.00
N ASP A 34 6.26 8.31 5.10
CA ASP A 34 7.20 8.87 4.14
C ASP A 34 6.82 8.43 2.73
N VAL A 35 6.94 9.34 1.77
CA VAL A 35 6.70 9.06 0.35
C VAL A 35 7.89 9.50 -0.46
N PHE A 36 8.40 8.61 -1.30
CA PHE A 36 9.56 8.85 -2.14
C PHE A 36 9.26 8.57 -3.61
N ASP A 37 10.00 9.24 -4.50
CA ASP A 37 10.11 8.83 -5.90
C ASP A 37 11.46 8.14 -6.12
N SER A 38 11.43 7.00 -6.81
CA SER A 38 12.63 6.24 -7.17
C SER A 38 12.68 5.98 -8.67
N PRO A 39 13.89 5.87 -9.26
CA PRO A 39 14.00 5.54 -10.69
C PRO A 39 13.59 4.10 -10.99
N GLU A 40 13.75 3.17 -10.04
CA GLU A 40 13.49 1.75 -10.28
C GLU A 40 12.02 1.36 -10.08
N PHE A 41 11.40 1.87 -9.01
CA PHE A 41 10.05 1.44 -8.59
C PHE A 41 8.98 2.54 -8.73
N GLY A 42 9.36 3.74 -9.22
CA GLY A 42 8.45 4.88 -9.21
C GLY A 42 8.21 5.39 -7.80
N ARG A 43 7.01 5.86 -7.56
CA ARG A 43 6.61 6.34 -6.23
C ARG A 43 6.38 5.18 -5.29
N PHE A 44 6.85 5.32 -4.04
CA PHE A 44 6.60 4.30 -3.03
C PHE A 44 6.29 4.91 -1.67
N LEU A 45 5.49 4.18 -0.91
CA LEU A 45 5.01 4.55 0.42
C LEU A 45 5.74 3.74 1.48
N VAL A 46 6.20 4.44 2.51
CA VAL A 46 6.88 3.87 3.67
C VAL A 46 6.09 4.21 4.92
N LEU A 47 5.75 3.21 5.71
CA LEU A 47 5.11 3.38 7.02
C LEU A 47 6.03 2.82 8.10
N ASP A 48 6.38 3.67 9.07
CA ASP A 48 7.29 3.33 10.18
C ASP A 48 8.63 2.73 9.72
N GLY A 49 9.15 3.21 8.59
CA GLY A 49 10.41 2.73 8.04
C GLY A 49 10.31 1.48 7.17
N TYR A 50 9.10 0.95 6.95
CA TYR A 50 8.86 -0.22 6.11
C TYR A 50 8.17 0.15 4.82
N MET A 51 8.70 -0.35 3.70
CA MET A 51 8.09 -0.13 2.39
C MET A 51 6.80 -0.93 2.27
N MET A 52 5.68 -0.24 2.05
CA MET A 52 4.37 -0.86 2.00
C MET A 52 3.90 -1.15 0.59
N LEU A 53 4.12 -0.22 -0.33
CA LEU A 53 3.75 -0.40 -1.74
C LEU A 53 4.61 0.48 -2.64
N THR A 54 4.78 0.05 -3.89
CA THR A 54 5.43 0.83 -4.94
C THR A 54 4.48 0.98 -6.13
N GLN A 55 4.62 2.06 -6.87
CA GLN A 55 3.81 2.31 -8.06
C GLN A 55 4.01 1.21 -9.12
N LYS A 56 5.19 0.62 -9.19
CA LYS A 56 5.54 -0.39 -10.18
C LYS A 56 4.82 -1.72 -9.96
N ASP A 57 4.66 -2.16 -8.72
CA ASP A 57 4.20 -3.53 -8.41
C ASP A 57 3.02 -3.63 -7.43
N GLU A 58 2.44 -2.48 -7.01
CA GLU A 58 1.33 -2.50 -6.05
C GLU A 58 0.13 -3.29 -6.56
N PHE A 59 -0.07 -3.32 -7.88
CA PHE A 59 -1.20 -4.02 -8.48
C PHE A 59 -1.19 -5.52 -8.19
N ILE A 60 -0.02 -6.13 -8.09
CA ILE A 60 0.11 -7.56 -7.77
C ILE A 60 -0.52 -7.86 -6.40
N TYR A 61 -0.17 -7.06 -5.40
CA TYR A 61 -0.71 -7.20 -4.05
C TYR A 61 -2.20 -6.93 -4.02
N HIS A 62 -2.64 -5.81 -4.60
CA HIS A 62 -4.04 -5.39 -4.55
C HIS A 62 -4.96 -6.32 -5.34
N GLU A 63 -4.53 -6.78 -6.50
CA GLU A 63 -5.28 -7.76 -7.29
C GLU A 63 -5.42 -9.09 -6.54
N MET A 64 -4.34 -9.59 -5.95
CA MET A 64 -4.38 -10.86 -5.22
C MET A 64 -5.27 -10.79 -3.99
N ILE A 65 -5.18 -9.73 -3.20
CA ILE A 65 -5.99 -9.61 -1.98
C ILE A 65 -7.48 -9.42 -2.28
N ALA A 66 -7.81 -8.79 -3.39
CA ALA A 66 -9.20 -8.55 -3.78
C ALA A 66 -9.80 -9.73 -4.57
N HIS A 67 -9.14 -10.16 -5.64
CA HIS A 67 -9.75 -11.08 -6.60
C HIS A 67 -9.75 -12.54 -6.14
N VAL A 68 -8.78 -12.99 -5.34
CA VAL A 68 -8.78 -14.37 -4.85
C VAL A 68 -10.00 -14.65 -3.95
N PRO A 69 -10.30 -13.85 -2.91
CA PRO A 69 -11.54 -14.03 -2.14
C PRO A 69 -12.80 -13.90 -2.97
N MET A 70 -12.83 -12.96 -3.92
CA MET A 70 -13.99 -12.76 -4.80
C MET A 70 -14.26 -13.98 -5.69
N ALA A 71 -13.20 -14.64 -6.15
CA ALA A 71 -13.32 -15.84 -6.96
C ALA A 71 -13.78 -17.08 -6.16
N VAL A 72 -13.45 -17.13 -4.88
CA VAL A 72 -13.76 -18.27 -4.01
C VAL A 72 -15.17 -18.19 -3.45
N HIS A 73 -15.61 -17.00 -3.02
CA HIS A 73 -16.95 -16.83 -2.46
C HIS A 73 -18.02 -16.81 -3.55
N PRO A 74 -19.06 -17.63 -3.46
CA PRO A 74 -20.02 -17.80 -4.56
C PRO A 74 -20.92 -16.58 -4.80
N ASN A 75 -21.15 -15.74 -3.80
CA ASN A 75 -22.08 -14.62 -3.92
C ASN A 75 -21.71 -13.49 -2.96
N VAL A 76 -20.76 -12.65 -3.38
CA VAL A 76 -20.31 -11.50 -2.59
C VAL A 76 -21.24 -10.33 -2.81
N LYS A 77 -21.86 -9.82 -1.75
CA LYS A 77 -22.74 -8.64 -1.78
C LYS A 77 -22.17 -7.49 -0.94
N ASN A 78 -21.58 -7.81 0.19
CA ASN A 78 -21.06 -6.81 1.12
C ASN A 78 -19.60 -7.13 1.44
N VAL A 79 -18.74 -6.13 1.38
CA VAL A 79 -17.31 -6.26 1.63
C VAL A 79 -16.88 -5.27 2.70
N LEU A 80 -16.11 -5.76 3.65
CA LEU A 80 -15.42 -4.94 4.64
C LEU A 80 -13.91 -4.95 4.35
N VAL A 81 -13.33 -3.78 4.17
CA VAL A 81 -11.87 -3.60 4.03
C VAL A 81 -11.35 -2.98 5.32
N ILE A 82 -10.48 -3.71 6.02
CA ILE A 82 -9.85 -3.25 7.25
C ILE A 82 -8.46 -2.73 6.90
N GLY A 83 -8.22 -1.43 7.10
CA GLY A 83 -7.04 -0.74 6.60
C GLY A 83 -7.23 -0.37 5.12
N GLY A 84 -6.14 -0.33 4.37
CA GLY A 84 -6.21 -0.08 2.93
C GLY A 84 -6.57 1.35 2.56
N GLY A 85 -6.17 2.32 3.37
CA GLY A 85 -6.43 3.74 3.13
C GLY A 85 -5.78 4.29 1.86
N ASP A 86 -4.86 3.54 1.24
CA ASP A 86 -4.27 3.87 -0.06
C ASP A 86 -5.27 3.73 -1.22
N GLY A 87 -6.39 3.02 -1.01
CA GLY A 87 -7.45 2.86 -2.01
C GLY A 87 -7.24 1.73 -3.02
N GLY A 88 -6.10 1.02 -2.99
CA GLY A 88 -5.79 -0.01 -3.97
C GLY A 88 -6.76 -1.18 -3.97
N VAL A 89 -7.13 -1.67 -2.79
CA VAL A 89 -8.10 -2.77 -2.66
C VAL A 89 -9.49 -2.34 -3.15
N VAL A 90 -9.93 -1.16 -2.75
CA VAL A 90 -11.24 -0.63 -3.18
C VAL A 90 -11.26 -0.44 -4.70
N ARG A 91 -10.17 0.06 -5.30
CA ARG A 91 -10.05 0.18 -6.76
C ARG A 91 -10.34 -1.15 -7.46
N GLU A 92 -9.82 -2.25 -6.93
CA GLU A 92 -10.06 -3.58 -7.52
C GLU A 92 -11.49 -4.08 -7.27
N LEU A 93 -12.04 -3.81 -6.09
CA LEU A 93 -13.39 -4.27 -5.71
C LEU A 93 -14.49 -3.57 -6.50
N VAL A 94 -14.34 -2.29 -6.83
CA VAL A 94 -15.38 -1.53 -7.57
C VAL A 94 -15.60 -2.04 -9.00
N GLN A 95 -14.74 -2.92 -9.50
CA GLN A 95 -14.92 -3.56 -10.80
C GLN A 95 -16.04 -4.61 -10.80
N TYR A 96 -16.51 -5.04 -9.64
CA TYR A 96 -17.56 -6.06 -9.51
C TYR A 96 -18.92 -5.41 -9.38
N ASP A 97 -19.78 -5.61 -10.38
CA ASP A 97 -21.13 -5.01 -10.42
C ASP A 97 -22.09 -5.60 -9.39
N ASP A 98 -21.84 -6.82 -8.93
CA ASP A 98 -22.69 -7.53 -7.99
C ASP A 98 -22.53 -7.10 -6.54
N ILE A 99 -21.46 -6.36 -6.22
CA ILE A 99 -21.23 -5.85 -4.87
C ILE A 99 -22.21 -4.71 -4.60
N GLU A 100 -22.95 -4.82 -3.50
CA GLU A 100 -23.93 -3.82 -3.08
C GLU A 100 -23.32 -2.75 -2.17
N SER A 101 -22.35 -3.14 -1.32
CA SER A 101 -21.67 -2.21 -0.41
C SER A 101 -20.22 -2.60 -0.18
N ILE A 102 -19.38 -1.58 -0.05
CA ILE A 102 -17.98 -1.70 0.37
C ILE A 102 -17.76 -0.72 1.52
N ASP A 103 -17.41 -1.24 2.69
CA ASP A 103 -17.04 -0.43 3.84
C ASP A 103 -15.53 -0.50 4.04
N LEU A 104 -14.88 0.65 4.10
CA LEU A 104 -13.45 0.76 4.38
C LEU A 104 -13.26 1.39 5.74
N VAL A 105 -12.50 0.73 6.60
CA VAL A 105 -12.18 1.21 7.94
C VAL A 105 -10.68 1.47 8.04
N GLU A 106 -10.30 2.74 8.09
CA GLU A 106 -8.91 3.19 8.24
C GLU A 106 -8.79 4.06 9.48
N ILE A 107 -7.88 3.70 10.38
CA ILE A 107 -7.71 4.41 11.65
C ILE A 107 -6.81 5.65 11.54
N ASP A 108 -5.96 5.73 10.52
CA ASP A 108 -5.08 6.87 10.31
C ASP A 108 -5.72 7.88 9.35
N ARG A 109 -5.84 9.13 9.79
CA ARG A 109 -6.44 10.20 8.99
C ARG A 109 -5.46 10.90 8.06
N GLN A 110 -4.19 10.61 8.19
CA GLN A 110 -3.13 11.22 7.37
C GLN A 110 -3.03 10.54 5.96
#